data_80afc62dd2198c5e7a4d444aabdd42d1
#
_entry.id   80afc62dd2198c5e7a4d444aabdd42d1
#
_cell.length_a   1.000
_cell.length_b   1.000
_cell.length_c   1.000
_cell.angle_alpha   90.00
_cell.angle_beta   90.00
_cell.angle_gamma   90.00
#
_symmetry.space_group_name_H-M   'P 1'
#
loop_
_entity.id
_entity.type
_entity.pdbx_description
1 polymer ?
#
loop_
_entity_poly.entity_id
_entity_poly.type
_entity_poly.pdbx_seq_one_letter_code
_entity_poly.pdbx_strand_id
1 'polypeptide(L)'
;MKRIILFLLFVPNLVVGQSFVPNAPELNLKSYMLIEPKTNTVIAESNASGLIEPASMTKVMTAYVVADQIKNDLISLDDNVLISEKAWRMGGSKMFIEVGKRVSILDLLKGIIIQSGNDASVAIAEYVGGTEAGFVDLMNSYAGALGMADTTFINSTGLPNEGHLTSARDLATLTSNFMTNFPDIYALFKEKEFEYGGITGNKYNRNKLLWRDESSDGVKTGHTSSAGYCLIGSAKRGNMRLITVVAGSDTANNSFSDTQRLLEYGFRFYATQKYFDADKEYTTAKVWGGKNDNISLG
;
A
#
# COMPACT_ATOMS: atom_id res chain seq x y z
N MET A 1 -30.51 7.30 -75.38
CA MET A 1 -29.50 7.89 -74.46
C MET A 1 -29.80 7.41 -73.03
N LYS A 2 -29.06 6.40 -72.53
CA LYS A 2 -29.18 5.89 -71.13
C LYS A 2 -28.30 6.72 -70.19
N ARG A 3 -28.95 7.40 -69.29
CA ARG A 3 -28.20 8.14 -68.20
C ARG A 3 -27.79 7.16 -67.08
N ILE A 4 -26.48 6.96 -66.89
CA ILE A 4 -25.92 6.23 -65.75
C ILE A 4 -25.86 7.23 -64.63
N ILE A 5 -26.60 6.97 -63.53
CA ILE A 5 -26.49 7.70 -62.24
C ILE A 5 -25.48 6.97 -61.42
N LEU A 6 -24.31 7.61 -61.23
CA LEU A 6 -23.25 7.10 -60.36
C LEU A 6 -23.57 7.49 -58.90
N PHE A 7 -23.92 6.50 -58.06
CA PHE A 7 -24.10 6.68 -56.62
C PHE A 7 -22.74 6.65 -55.95
N LEU A 8 -22.22 7.78 -55.50
CA LEU A 8 -21.05 7.86 -54.64
C LEU A 8 -21.47 7.43 -53.23
N LEU A 9 -21.06 6.23 -52.79
CA LEU A 9 -21.16 5.77 -51.45
C LEU A 9 -20.11 6.52 -50.58
N PHE A 10 -20.59 7.47 -49.80
CA PHE A 10 -19.77 8.15 -48.77
C PHE A 10 -19.67 7.20 -47.58
N VAL A 11 -18.55 6.49 -47.43
CA VAL A 11 -18.23 5.71 -46.24
C VAL A 11 -17.56 6.67 -45.24
N PRO A 12 -18.21 7.01 -44.11
CA PRO A 12 -17.56 7.81 -43.11
C PRO A 12 -16.40 7.00 -42.53
N ASN A 13 -15.17 7.44 -42.75
CA ASN A 13 -14.03 6.93 -42.03
C ASN A 13 -14.18 7.34 -40.55
N LEU A 14 -14.60 6.42 -39.70
CA LEU A 14 -14.47 6.53 -38.26
C LEU A 14 -12.95 6.53 -37.93
N VAL A 15 -12.38 7.72 -37.83
CA VAL A 15 -11.05 7.88 -37.23
C VAL A 15 -11.22 7.58 -35.76
N VAL A 16 -11.00 6.33 -35.37
CA VAL A 16 -10.80 5.97 -33.97
C VAL A 16 -9.47 6.62 -33.59
N GLY A 17 -9.55 7.77 -32.95
CA GLY A 17 -8.36 8.41 -32.38
C GLY A 17 -7.70 7.43 -31.42
N GLN A 18 -6.55 6.88 -31.80
CA GLN A 18 -5.71 6.15 -30.87
C GLN A 18 -5.26 7.16 -29.83
N SER A 19 -5.72 7.00 -28.58
CA SER A 19 -5.19 7.74 -27.46
C SER A 19 -3.73 7.32 -27.28
N PHE A 20 -2.81 8.21 -27.65
CA PHE A 20 -1.39 7.96 -27.47
C PHE A 20 -1.06 8.11 -25.98
N VAL A 21 -0.78 6.99 -25.30
CA VAL A 21 -0.24 6.99 -23.94
C VAL A 21 1.28 7.01 -24.08
N PRO A 22 1.96 8.08 -23.65
CA PRO A 22 3.42 8.15 -23.70
C PRO A 22 4.03 7.11 -22.77
N ASN A 23 5.32 6.82 -22.94
CA ASN A 23 6.06 5.96 -22.02
C ASN A 23 6.03 6.52 -20.61
N ALA A 24 6.04 5.61 -19.63
CA ALA A 24 6.18 5.97 -18.22
C ALA A 24 7.48 6.78 -17.99
N PRO A 25 7.52 7.64 -16.96
CA PRO A 25 8.72 8.42 -16.66
C PRO A 25 9.93 7.51 -16.42
N GLU A 26 11.06 7.82 -17.01
CA GLU A 26 12.33 7.22 -16.65
C GLU A 26 12.76 7.71 -15.26
N LEU A 27 13.04 6.76 -14.35
CA LEU A 27 13.41 7.00 -12.96
C LEU A 27 14.70 6.27 -12.64
N ASN A 28 15.59 6.91 -11.90
CA ASN A 28 16.82 6.29 -11.41
C ASN A 28 16.55 5.60 -10.06
N LEU A 29 15.97 4.40 -10.13
CA LEU A 29 15.53 3.62 -8.98
C LEU A 29 15.99 2.17 -9.10
N LYS A 30 16.18 1.49 -7.97
CA LYS A 30 16.42 0.03 -7.95
C LYS A 30 15.19 -0.74 -8.41
N SER A 31 14.01 -0.28 -8.00
CA SER A 31 12.73 -0.90 -8.33
C SER A 31 11.60 0.12 -8.15
N TYR A 32 10.58 0.03 -9.00
CA TYR A 32 9.32 0.73 -8.78
C TYR A 32 8.13 0.00 -9.37
N MET A 33 6.94 0.32 -8.85
CA MET A 33 5.66 -0.13 -9.36
C MET A 33 4.59 0.96 -9.19
N LEU A 34 3.71 1.09 -10.19
CA LEU A 34 2.51 1.91 -10.16
C LEU A 34 1.33 1.04 -10.57
N ILE A 35 0.34 0.89 -9.70
CA ILE A 35 -0.86 0.09 -9.97
C ILE A 35 -2.16 0.85 -9.67
N GLU A 36 -3.22 0.45 -10.35
CA GLU A 36 -4.61 0.69 -9.96
C GLU A 36 -5.12 -0.54 -9.20
N PRO A 37 -5.32 -0.46 -7.87
CA PRO A 37 -5.52 -1.65 -7.03
C PRO A 37 -6.88 -2.33 -7.21
N LYS A 38 -7.95 -1.62 -7.64
CA LYS A 38 -9.28 -2.21 -7.80
C LYS A 38 -9.35 -3.18 -8.97
N THR A 39 -8.66 -2.86 -10.06
CA THR A 39 -8.58 -3.69 -11.27
C THR A 39 -7.32 -4.52 -11.32
N ASN A 40 -6.42 -4.33 -10.35
CA ASN A 40 -5.07 -4.90 -10.31
C ASN A 40 -4.26 -4.58 -11.59
N THR A 41 -4.51 -3.43 -12.21
CA THR A 41 -3.85 -3.01 -13.44
C THR A 41 -2.49 -2.42 -13.13
N VAL A 42 -1.43 -3.04 -13.62
CA VAL A 42 -0.08 -2.48 -13.60
C VAL A 42 0.01 -1.40 -14.68
N ILE A 43 0.25 -0.16 -14.26
CA ILE A 43 0.33 1.01 -15.15
C ILE A 43 1.77 1.25 -15.58
N ALA A 44 2.71 1.11 -14.66
CA ALA A 44 4.14 1.22 -14.93
C ALA A 44 4.94 0.44 -13.90
N GLU A 45 6.02 -0.16 -14.33
CA GLU A 45 6.93 -0.86 -13.43
C GLU A 45 8.35 -0.94 -14.00
N SER A 46 9.31 -1.08 -13.12
CA SER A 46 10.68 -1.44 -13.45
C SER A 46 11.25 -2.30 -12.34
N ASN A 47 11.74 -3.48 -12.70
CA ASN A 47 12.30 -4.45 -11.75
C ASN A 47 11.38 -4.74 -10.55
N ALA A 48 10.04 -4.77 -10.76
CA ALA A 48 9.04 -4.80 -9.69
C ALA A 48 9.08 -6.07 -8.83
N SER A 49 9.56 -7.20 -9.39
CA SER A 49 9.78 -8.46 -8.66
C SER A 49 11.24 -8.63 -8.22
N GLY A 50 12.12 -7.66 -8.47
CA GLY A 50 13.48 -7.67 -7.97
C GLY A 50 13.52 -7.54 -6.45
N LEU A 51 14.38 -8.35 -5.82
CA LEU A 51 14.52 -8.33 -4.35
C LEU A 51 15.14 -7.02 -3.87
N ILE A 52 14.48 -6.42 -2.88
CA ILE A 52 14.90 -5.20 -2.21
C ILE A 52 14.80 -5.36 -0.69
N GLU A 53 15.61 -4.63 0.04
CA GLU A 53 15.43 -4.48 1.48
C GLU A 53 14.24 -3.54 1.75
N PRO A 54 13.23 -3.98 2.52
CA PRO A 54 12.03 -3.16 2.75
C PRO A 54 12.27 -1.95 3.65
N ALA A 55 13.31 -1.95 4.47
CA ALA A 55 13.47 -0.97 5.53
C ALA A 55 12.15 -0.79 6.31
N SER A 56 11.81 0.41 6.77
CA SER A 56 10.58 0.65 7.53
C SER A 56 9.27 0.48 6.73
N MET A 57 9.30 0.14 5.43
CA MET A 57 8.09 -0.31 4.73
C MET A 57 7.56 -1.63 5.31
N THR A 58 8.41 -2.44 5.97
CA THR A 58 8.04 -3.61 6.79
C THR A 58 6.89 -3.33 7.74
N LYS A 59 6.82 -2.12 8.30
CA LYS A 59 5.80 -1.73 9.28
C LYS A 59 4.37 -1.69 8.72
N VAL A 60 4.22 -1.72 7.39
CA VAL A 60 2.91 -1.93 6.77
C VAL A 60 2.40 -3.34 7.08
N MET A 61 3.27 -4.36 7.01
CA MET A 61 2.90 -5.72 7.42
C MET A 61 2.69 -5.80 8.93
N THR A 62 3.51 -5.14 9.73
CA THR A 62 3.30 -5.08 11.19
C THR A 62 1.92 -4.53 11.52
N ALA A 63 1.52 -3.42 10.91
CA ALA A 63 0.18 -2.85 11.10
C ALA A 63 -0.93 -3.73 10.50
N TYR A 64 -0.67 -4.44 9.39
CA TYR A 64 -1.62 -5.37 8.77
C TYR A 64 -1.96 -6.53 9.70
N VAL A 65 -0.96 -7.19 10.28
CA VAL A 65 -1.15 -8.29 11.26
C VAL A 65 -1.99 -7.80 12.44
N VAL A 66 -1.65 -6.64 13.00
CA VAL A 66 -2.40 -6.05 14.12
C VAL A 66 -3.85 -5.74 13.72
N ALA A 67 -4.07 -5.19 12.53
CA ALA A 67 -5.42 -4.90 12.03
C ALA A 67 -6.26 -6.17 11.88
N ASP A 68 -5.66 -7.27 11.45
CA ASP A 68 -6.36 -8.55 11.36
C ASP A 68 -6.72 -9.12 12.73
N GLN A 69 -5.82 -9.01 13.70
CA GLN A 69 -6.12 -9.43 15.08
C GLN A 69 -7.25 -8.61 15.70
N ILE A 70 -7.32 -7.30 15.42
CA ILE A 70 -8.42 -6.43 15.85
C ILE A 70 -9.73 -6.84 15.15
N LYS A 71 -9.71 -7.08 13.85
CA LYS A 71 -10.89 -7.49 13.09
C LYS A 71 -11.49 -8.82 13.56
N ASN A 72 -10.65 -9.70 14.08
CA ASN A 72 -11.05 -11.01 14.61
C ASN A 72 -11.35 -10.98 16.12
N ASP A 73 -11.46 -9.78 16.73
CA ASP A 73 -11.76 -9.56 18.16
C ASP A 73 -10.76 -10.27 19.11
N LEU A 74 -9.54 -10.53 18.66
CA LEU A 74 -8.47 -11.13 19.48
C LEU A 74 -7.76 -10.10 20.34
N ILE A 75 -7.71 -8.85 19.89
CA ILE A 75 -7.19 -7.68 20.59
C ILE A 75 -8.06 -6.46 20.28
N SER A 76 -7.97 -5.42 21.13
CA SER A 76 -8.67 -4.16 20.96
C SER A 76 -7.70 -2.97 20.84
N LEU A 77 -8.12 -1.91 20.15
CA LEU A 77 -7.36 -0.65 20.09
C LEU A 77 -7.07 -0.07 21.49
N ASP A 78 -7.95 -0.33 22.45
CA ASP A 78 -7.85 0.18 23.83
C ASP A 78 -7.01 -0.73 24.75
N ASP A 79 -6.59 -1.90 24.28
CA ASP A 79 -5.72 -2.78 25.06
C ASP A 79 -4.40 -2.09 25.37
N ASN A 80 -3.93 -2.30 26.59
CA ASN A 80 -2.75 -1.64 27.13
C ASN A 80 -1.56 -2.58 27.16
N VAL A 81 -0.59 -2.35 26.28
CA VAL A 81 0.64 -3.13 26.14
C VAL A 81 1.66 -2.71 27.18
N LEU A 82 2.16 -3.66 27.97
CA LEU A 82 3.28 -3.43 28.89
C LEU A 82 4.59 -3.36 28.10
N ILE A 83 5.31 -2.25 28.23
CA ILE A 83 6.54 -2.01 27.47
C ILE A 83 7.71 -2.77 28.09
N SER A 84 8.29 -3.67 27.30
CA SER A 84 9.47 -4.44 27.67
C SER A 84 10.76 -3.61 27.60
N GLU A 85 11.80 -4.07 28.27
CA GLU A 85 13.14 -3.48 28.15
C GLU A 85 13.69 -3.62 26.72
N LYS A 86 13.39 -4.72 26.01
CA LYS A 86 13.78 -4.93 24.62
C LYS A 86 13.16 -3.86 23.72
N ALA A 87 11.86 -3.64 23.79
CA ALA A 87 11.16 -2.62 23.01
C ALA A 87 11.73 -1.22 23.32
N TRP A 88 11.86 -0.86 24.58
CA TRP A 88 12.40 0.45 24.99
C TRP A 88 13.83 0.70 24.50
N ARG A 89 14.71 -0.34 24.49
CA ARG A 89 16.10 -0.23 24.02
C ARG A 89 16.25 -0.12 22.50
N MET A 90 15.19 -0.34 21.73
CA MET A 90 15.28 -0.32 20.26
C MET A 90 15.92 0.96 19.75
N GLY A 91 16.85 0.80 18.80
CA GLY A 91 17.53 1.90 18.10
C GLY A 91 16.76 2.44 16.91
N GLY A 92 17.29 3.46 16.28
CA GLY A 92 16.72 4.09 15.09
C GLY A 92 15.54 4.99 15.40
N SER A 93 14.50 4.96 14.58
CA SER A 93 13.29 5.77 14.78
C SER A 93 12.51 5.28 15.98
N LYS A 94 12.06 6.22 16.84
CA LYS A 94 11.36 5.90 18.10
C LYS A 94 10.09 6.73 18.26
N MET A 95 9.13 6.13 18.96
CA MET A 95 8.00 6.81 19.57
C MET A 95 8.36 7.34 20.96
N PHE A 96 9.48 6.83 21.55
CA PHE A 96 9.99 7.13 22.88
C PHE A 96 9.08 6.62 24.01
N ILE A 97 8.61 5.39 23.87
CA ILE A 97 7.92 4.67 24.96
C ILE A 97 8.89 4.32 26.09
N GLU A 98 8.38 4.23 27.32
CA GLU A 98 9.15 3.99 28.52
C GLU A 98 8.96 2.56 29.06
N VAL A 99 10.06 1.91 29.47
CA VAL A 99 10.01 0.57 30.05
C VAL A 99 9.09 0.52 31.28
N GLY A 100 8.29 -0.54 31.36
CA GLY A 100 7.35 -0.76 32.47
C GLY A 100 6.08 0.09 32.42
N LYS A 101 5.96 1.03 31.48
CA LYS A 101 4.71 1.76 31.23
C LYS A 101 3.76 0.91 30.39
N ARG A 102 2.49 1.31 30.40
CA ARG A 102 1.46 0.73 29.52
C ARG A 102 1.07 1.73 28.45
N VAL A 103 0.96 1.27 27.20
CA VAL A 103 0.64 2.10 26.04
C VAL A 103 -0.48 1.40 25.26
N SER A 104 -1.49 2.15 24.81
CA SER A 104 -2.59 1.58 24.04
C SER A 104 -2.13 1.07 22.67
N ILE A 105 -2.79 0.04 22.16
CA ILE A 105 -2.55 -0.46 20.78
C ILE A 105 -2.73 0.66 19.77
N LEU A 106 -3.73 1.52 19.95
CA LEU A 106 -3.95 2.67 19.07
C LEU A 106 -2.74 3.61 19.04
N ASP A 107 -2.19 3.97 20.20
CA ASP A 107 -1.01 4.84 20.28
C ASP A 107 0.22 4.17 19.67
N LEU A 108 0.42 2.87 19.92
CA LEU A 108 1.50 2.11 19.29
C LEU A 108 1.38 2.07 17.77
N LEU A 109 0.18 1.84 17.22
CA LEU A 109 -0.08 1.90 15.78
C LEU A 109 0.22 3.28 15.20
N LYS A 110 -0.21 4.37 15.86
CA LYS A 110 0.12 5.74 15.44
C LYS A 110 1.64 5.98 15.50
N GLY A 111 2.31 5.52 16.54
CA GLY A 111 3.77 5.56 16.66
C GLY A 111 4.49 4.81 15.53
N ILE A 112 4.00 3.63 15.15
CA ILE A 112 4.52 2.82 14.04
C ILE A 112 4.33 3.54 12.69
N ILE A 113 3.14 4.05 12.43
CA ILE A 113 2.73 4.61 11.15
C ILE A 113 3.35 6.00 10.95
N ILE A 114 3.18 6.90 11.91
CA ILE A 114 3.52 8.33 11.79
C ILE A 114 4.99 8.58 12.08
N GLN A 115 5.46 8.10 13.24
CA GLN A 115 6.83 8.33 13.71
C GLN A 115 7.81 7.25 13.23
N SER A 116 7.28 6.15 12.69
CA SER A 116 8.06 4.98 12.27
C SER A 116 8.80 4.30 13.45
N GLY A 117 8.19 4.32 14.65
CA GLY A 117 8.80 3.84 15.91
C GLY A 117 9.18 2.35 15.86
N ASN A 118 10.45 2.06 16.03
CA ASN A 118 10.94 0.68 16.16
C ASN A 118 10.58 0.10 17.53
N ASP A 119 10.64 0.94 18.57
CA ASP A 119 10.22 0.63 19.93
C ASP A 119 8.73 0.23 19.97
N ALA A 120 7.86 1.02 19.33
CA ALA A 120 6.45 0.69 19.22
C ALA A 120 6.21 -0.61 18.41
N SER A 121 6.99 -0.84 17.32
CA SER A 121 6.88 -2.06 16.52
C SER A 121 7.21 -3.33 17.32
N VAL A 122 8.29 -3.29 18.10
CA VAL A 122 8.68 -4.43 18.94
C VAL A 122 7.68 -4.64 20.08
N ALA A 123 7.22 -3.56 20.73
CA ALA A 123 6.24 -3.66 21.81
C ALA A 123 4.94 -4.34 21.36
N ILE A 124 4.39 -3.93 20.21
CA ILE A 124 3.16 -4.51 19.67
C ILE A 124 3.39 -5.94 19.15
N ALA A 125 4.57 -6.22 18.59
CA ALA A 125 4.93 -7.54 18.14
C ALA A 125 5.03 -8.55 19.30
N GLU A 126 5.65 -8.15 20.42
CA GLU A 126 5.71 -8.97 21.63
C GLU A 126 4.33 -9.22 22.22
N TYR A 127 3.44 -8.22 22.20
CA TYR A 127 2.07 -8.36 22.71
C TYR A 127 1.25 -9.33 21.88
N VAL A 128 1.26 -9.20 20.56
CA VAL A 128 0.44 -9.98 19.62
C VAL A 128 1.01 -11.39 19.42
N GLY A 129 2.33 -11.50 19.27
CA GLY A 129 3.00 -12.77 18.97
C GLY A 129 3.51 -13.52 20.21
N GLY A 130 3.33 -12.94 21.42
CA GLY A 130 3.98 -13.43 22.64
C GLY A 130 5.49 -13.14 22.68
N THR A 131 6.13 -13.15 21.53
CA THR A 131 7.52 -12.72 21.27
C THR A 131 7.59 -12.05 19.90
N GLU A 132 8.63 -11.25 19.63
CA GLU A 132 8.85 -10.71 18.30
C GLU A 132 9.06 -11.83 17.25
N ALA A 133 9.71 -12.95 17.63
CA ALA A 133 9.88 -14.10 16.73
C ALA A 133 8.53 -14.73 16.35
N GLY A 134 7.64 -14.98 17.32
CA GLY A 134 6.29 -15.48 17.05
C GLY A 134 5.47 -14.51 16.18
N PHE A 135 5.66 -13.21 16.35
CA PHE A 135 5.04 -12.22 15.48
C PHE A 135 5.60 -12.25 14.05
N VAL A 136 6.89 -12.48 13.88
CA VAL A 136 7.53 -12.65 12.56
C VAL A 136 7.00 -13.89 11.85
N ASP A 137 6.72 -14.97 12.56
CA ASP A 137 6.07 -16.15 11.99
C ASP A 137 4.67 -15.80 11.46
N LEU A 138 3.90 -14.98 12.19
CA LEU A 138 2.62 -14.45 11.70
C LEU A 138 2.82 -13.58 10.44
N MET A 139 3.78 -12.64 10.45
CA MET A 139 4.06 -11.79 9.28
C MET A 139 4.34 -12.62 8.03
N ASN A 140 5.15 -13.66 8.14
CA ASN A 140 5.48 -14.56 7.02
C ASN A 140 4.28 -15.43 6.61
N SER A 141 3.45 -15.87 7.54
CA SER A 141 2.20 -16.57 7.25
C SER A 141 1.24 -15.69 6.43
N TYR A 142 1.06 -14.42 6.83
CA TYR A 142 0.26 -13.47 6.06
C TYR A 142 0.88 -13.15 4.69
N ALA A 143 2.20 -13.02 4.60
CA ALA A 143 2.88 -12.82 3.32
C ALA A 143 2.57 -13.99 2.36
N GLY A 144 2.66 -15.23 2.84
CA GLY A 144 2.28 -16.41 2.07
C GLY A 144 0.81 -16.42 1.65
N ALA A 145 -0.11 -16.10 2.58
CA ALA A 145 -1.55 -16.04 2.30
C ALA A 145 -1.93 -14.94 1.29
N LEU A 146 -1.18 -13.83 1.26
CA LEU A 146 -1.36 -12.74 0.31
C LEU A 146 -0.66 -12.99 -1.05
N GLY A 147 0.09 -14.08 -1.20
CA GLY A 147 0.83 -14.39 -2.41
C GLY A 147 2.09 -13.52 -2.61
N MET A 148 2.68 -13.00 -1.52
CA MET A 148 3.92 -12.21 -1.54
C MET A 148 5.13 -13.15 -1.65
N ALA A 149 5.34 -13.71 -2.84
CA ALA A 149 6.29 -14.80 -3.07
C ALA A 149 7.77 -14.37 -2.95
N ASP A 150 8.06 -13.08 -3.10
CA ASP A 150 9.41 -12.51 -3.03
C ASP A 150 9.71 -11.92 -1.64
N THR A 151 8.86 -12.21 -0.61
CA THR A 151 8.95 -11.56 0.69
C THR A 151 9.28 -12.53 1.80
N THR A 152 10.28 -12.16 2.60
CA THR A 152 10.62 -12.79 3.88
C THR A 152 10.87 -11.72 4.92
N PHE A 153 10.11 -11.75 6.02
CA PHE A 153 10.30 -10.89 7.17
C PHE A 153 11.16 -11.59 8.22
N ILE A 154 12.10 -10.86 8.83
CA ILE A 154 13.00 -11.35 9.91
C ILE A 154 12.77 -10.58 11.22
N ASN A 155 12.19 -9.38 11.15
CA ASN A 155 11.83 -8.58 12.30
C ASN A 155 10.61 -7.69 12.01
N SER A 156 10.02 -7.12 13.05
CA SER A 156 8.82 -6.27 12.95
C SER A 156 9.10 -4.84 12.52
N THR A 157 10.36 -4.43 12.43
CA THR A 157 10.78 -3.03 12.31
C THR A 157 11.26 -2.64 10.92
N GLY A 158 11.84 -3.60 10.18
CA GLY A 158 12.58 -3.36 8.94
C GLY A 158 14.02 -2.92 9.14
N LEU A 159 14.58 -3.12 10.33
CA LEU A 159 16.01 -2.97 10.51
C LEU A 159 16.77 -4.02 9.69
N PRO A 160 17.96 -3.67 9.17
CA PRO A 160 18.72 -4.57 8.31
C PRO A 160 18.98 -5.93 8.98
N ASN A 161 18.71 -6.98 8.25
CA ASN A 161 19.00 -8.36 8.62
C ASN A 161 19.16 -9.18 7.34
N GLU A 162 20.08 -10.12 7.34
CA GLU A 162 20.27 -11.01 6.20
C GLU A 162 18.97 -11.78 5.92
N GLY A 163 18.53 -11.78 4.66
CA GLY A 163 17.28 -12.42 4.24
C GLY A 163 16.00 -11.62 4.51
N HIS A 164 16.06 -10.41 5.12
CA HIS A 164 14.91 -9.53 5.26
C HIS A 164 14.65 -8.80 3.94
N LEU A 165 13.92 -9.44 3.05
CA LEU A 165 13.74 -9.05 1.67
C LEU A 165 12.26 -8.97 1.28
N THR A 166 11.97 -8.20 0.25
CA THR A 166 10.66 -8.06 -0.38
C THR A 166 10.81 -7.63 -1.84
N SER A 167 9.70 -7.38 -2.53
CA SER A 167 9.66 -6.76 -3.85
C SER A 167 8.68 -5.59 -3.89
N ALA A 168 8.82 -4.70 -4.89
CA ALA A 168 7.86 -3.61 -5.08
C ALA A 168 6.45 -4.16 -5.38
N ARG A 169 6.37 -5.28 -6.07
CA ARG A 169 5.11 -5.98 -6.36
C ARG A 169 4.43 -6.47 -5.09
N ASP A 170 5.16 -7.12 -4.22
CA ASP A 170 4.62 -7.66 -2.97
C ASP A 170 4.14 -6.55 -2.03
N LEU A 171 4.90 -5.45 -1.93
CA LEU A 171 4.48 -4.30 -1.13
C LEU A 171 3.23 -3.61 -1.71
N ALA A 172 3.07 -3.57 -3.03
CA ALA A 172 1.86 -3.07 -3.66
C ALA A 172 0.66 -3.99 -3.36
N THR A 173 0.87 -5.32 -3.41
CA THR A 173 -0.11 -6.34 -3.05
C THR A 173 -0.54 -6.20 -1.58
N LEU A 174 0.41 -6.11 -0.66
CA LEU A 174 0.14 -5.88 0.77
C LEU A 174 -0.69 -4.62 0.98
N THR A 175 -0.29 -3.51 0.35
CA THR A 175 -0.95 -2.21 0.51
C THR A 175 -2.38 -2.24 -0.03
N SER A 176 -2.61 -2.86 -1.19
CA SER A 176 -3.94 -3.04 -1.78
C SER A 176 -4.87 -3.83 -0.86
N ASN A 177 -4.37 -4.95 -0.32
CA ASN A 177 -5.13 -5.78 0.62
C ASN A 177 -5.39 -5.05 1.95
N PHE A 178 -4.45 -4.25 2.44
CA PHE A 178 -4.66 -3.46 3.65
C PHE A 178 -5.84 -2.49 3.49
N MET A 179 -5.87 -1.74 2.40
CA MET A 179 -6.94 -0.79 2.10
C MET A 179 -8.31 -1.45 2.02
N THR A 180 -8.35 -2.66 1.47
CA THR A 180 -9.60 -3.39 1.24
C THR A 180 -10.11 -4.06 2.52
N ASN A 181 -9.22 -4.71 3.27
CA ASN A 181 -9.59 -5.56 4.39
C ASN A 181 -9.73 -4.80 5.71
N PHE A 182 -8.99 -3.69 5.88
CA PHE A 182 -8.88 -2.94 7.14
C PHE A 182 -8.91 -1.41 6.90
N PRO A 183 -9.97 -0.87 6.25
CA PRO A 183 -10.02 0.53 5.85
C PRO A 183 -9.91 1.51 7.03
N ASP A 184 -10.45 1.13 8.19
CA ASP A 184 -10.43 1.98 9.39
C ASP A 184 -9.01 2.14 9.96
N ILE A 185 -8.24 1.05 10.02
CA ILE A 185 -6.83 1.11 10.46
C ILE A 185 -5.96 1.74 9.37
N TYR A 186 -6.26 1.46 8.08
CA TYR A 186 -5.57 2.12 6.97
C TYR A 186 -5.72 3.65 7.02
N ALA A 187 -6.84 4.17 7.48
CA ALA A 187 -7.08 5.61 7.60
C ALA A 187 -6.03 6.34 8.47
N LEU A 188 -5.37 5.64 9.42
CA LEU A 188 -4.31 6.20 10.25
C LEU A 188 -3.09 6.65 9.42
N PHE A 189 -2.84 6.07 8.23
CA PHE A 189 -1.73 6.47 7.35
C PHE A 189 -1.87 7.89 6.81
N LYS A 190 -3.08 8.45 6.81
CA LYS A 190 -3.34 9.82 6.40
C LYS A 190 -3.07 10.84 7.51
N GLU A 191 -2.95 10.41 8.76
CA GLU A 191 -2.69 11.32 9.87
C GLU A 191 -1.32 11.99 9.71
N LYS A 192 -1.31 13.32 9.76
CA LYS A 192 -0.11 14.14 9.54
C LYS A 192 0.75 14.29 10.79
N GLU A 193 0.11 14.23 11.95
CA GLU A 193 0.75 14.49 13.24
C GLU A 193 0.25 13.51 14.29
N PHE A 194 1.14 13.10 15.18
CA PHE A 194 0.84 12.38 16.40
C PHE A 194 1.85 12.75 17.47
N GLU A 195 1.37 13.25 18.58
CA GLU A 195 2.19 13.61 19.74
C GLU A 195 2.00 12.57 20.85
N TYR A 196 3.10 12.03 21.35
CA TYR A 196 3.11 11.08 22.45
C TYR A 196 4.05 11.56 23.55
N GLY A 197 3.58 11.52 24.81
CA GLY A 197 4.39 11.85 25.98
C GLY A 197 4.94 13.30 26.03
N GLY A 198 4.29 14.25 25.33
CA GLY A 198 4.74 15.65 25.25
C GLY A 198 5.95 15.86 24.34
N ILE A 199 6.36 14.86 23.55
CA ILE A 199 7.53 14.94 22.66
C ILE A 199 7.10 15.55 21.32
N THR A 200 7.35 16.84 21.14
CA THR A 200 6.93 17.59 19.96
C THR A 200 7.90 17.46 18.76
N GLY A 201 9.16 17.18 19.01
CA GLY A 201 10.21 17.11 17.95
C GLY A 201 10.07 15.99 16.95
N ASN A 202 9.23 14.99 17.22
CA ASN A 202 9.02 13.81 16.38
C ASN A 202 7.54 13.59 16.00
N LYS A 203 6.68 14.59 16.14
CA LYS A 203 5.23 14.44 15.95
C LYS A 203 4.78 14.29 14.50
N TYR A 204 5.57 14.76 13.54
CA TYR A 204 5.16 14.81 12.14
C TYR A 204 5.35 13.48 11.43
N ASN A 205 4.35 13.11 10.60
CA ASN A 205 4.47 11.97 9.73
C ASN A 205 5.68 12.11 8.80
N ARG A 206 6.45 11.02 8.67
CA ARG A 206 7.65 11.01 7.83
C ARG A 206 7.31 11.01 6.34
N ASN A 207 6.09 10.61 5.97
CA ASN A 207 5.61 10.67 4.60
C ASN A 207 5.22 12.10 4.19
N LYS A 208 6.20 12.84 3.63
CA LYS A 208 5.96 14.21 3.16
C LYS A 208 5.05 14.32 1.95
N LEU A 209 4.70 13.19 1.29
CA LEU A 209 3.72 13.19 0.21
C LEU A 209 2.36 13.72 0.69
N LEU A 210 1.98 13.49 1.95
CA LEU A 210 0.75 13.99 2.57
C LEU A 210 0.62 15.53 2.57
N TRP A 211 1.73 16.26 2.44
CA TRP A 211 1.74 17.73 2.32
C TRP A 211 1.95 18.20 0.88
N ARG A 212 2.51 17.35 0.02
CA ARG A 212 2.81 17.68 -1.38
C ARG A 212 1.67 17.41 -2.33
N ASP A 213 0.78 16.46 -1.98
CA ASP A 213 -0.36 16.05 -2.79
C ASP A 213 -1.57 15.84 -1.88
N GLU A 214 -2.56 16.71 -1.98
CA GLU A 214 -3.80 16.64 -1.17
C GLU A 214 -4.63 15.37 -1.43
N SER A 215 -4.45 14.74 -2.60
CA SER A 215 -5.09 13.47 -2.92
C SER A 215 -4.42 12.27 -2.25
N SER A 216 -3.22 12.47 -1.65
CA SER A 216 -2.49 11.41 -0.96
C SER A 216 -3.13 11.06 0.39
N ASP A 217 -3.21 9.75 0.66
CA ASP A 217 -3.72 9.21 1.93
C ASP A 217 -2.80 8.15 2.57
N GLY A 218 -1.55 8.08 2.14
CA GLY A 218 -0.53 7.19 2.71
C GLY A 218 0.70 7.05 1.82
N VAL A 219 1.57 6.13 2.12
CA VAL A 219 1.50 5.09 3.11
C VAL A 219 2.73 5.15 4.03
N LYS A 220 3.91 4.67 3.56
CA LYS A 220 5.07 4.47 4.45
C LYS A 220 6.39 4.73 3.77
N THR A 221 7.25 5.49 4.44
CA THR A 221 8.66 5.67 4.07
C THR A 221 9.53 4.55 4.63
N GLY A 222 10.61 4.24 3.94
CA GLY A 222 11.68 3.37 4.39
C GLY A 222 13.05 3.97 4.09
N HIS A 223 14.03 3.75 4.96
CA HIS A 223 15.42 4.11 4.71
C HIS A 223 16.36 3.27 5.54
N THR A 224 17.36 2.71 4.88
CA THR A 224 18.63 2.23 5.46
C THR A 224 19.75 2.61 4.50
N SER A 225 21.00 2.50 4.92
CA SER A 225 22.14 2.80 4.05
C SER A 225 22.20 1.87 2.83
N SER A 226 21.76 0.63 2.96
CA SER A 226 21.72 -0.38 1.89
C SER A 226 20.48 -0.28 1.02
N ALA A 227 19.29 -0.05 1.62
CA ALA A 227 18.05 0.10 0.88
C ALA A 227 17.99 1.37 0.03
N GLY A 228 18.65 2.45 0.48
CA GLY A 228 18.40 3.80 0.00
C GLY A 228 17.08 4.36 0.53
N TYR A 229 16.56 5.41 -0.06
CA TYR A 229 15.27 5.99 0.32
C TYR A 229 14.14 5.32 -0.45
N CYS A 230 13.13 4.85 0.28
CA CYS A 230 12.00 4.10 -0.23
C CYS A 230 10.69 4.74 0.20
N LEU A 231 9.64 4.59 -0.62
CA LEU A 231 8.31 5.09 -0.32
C LEU A 231 7.24 4.20 -0.94
N ILE A 232 6.29 3.78 -0.12
CA ILE A 232 4.98 3.36 -0.61
C ILE A 232 4.09 4.59 -0.57
N GLY A 233 3.55 4.99 -1.72
CA GLY A 233 2.64 6.11 -1.86
C GLY A 233 1.25 5.65 -2.28
N SER A 234 0.22 6.35 -1.85
CA SER A 234 -1.15 6.17 -2.33
C SER A 234 -1.83 7.51 -2.49
N ALA A 235 -2.63 7.62 -3.55
CA ALA A 235 -3.46 8.78 -3.80
C ALA A 235 -4.78 8.36 -4.44
N LYS A 236 -5.86 9.15 -4.17
CA LYS A 236 -7.19 8.92 -4.74
C LYS A 236 -7.74 10.21 -5.34
N ARG A 237 -8.07 10.17 -6.64
CA ARG A 237 -8.72 11.27 -7.37
C ARG A 237 -10.02 10.74 -8.00
N GLY A 238 -11.16 11.28 -7.54
CA GLY A 238 -12.46 10.76 -7.97
C GLY A 238 -12.62 9.27 -7.67
N ASN A 239 -12.92 8.49 -8.69
CA ASN A 239 -13.12 7.03 -8.58
C ASN A 239 -11.82 6.23 -8.71
N MET A 240 -10.73 6.86 -9.17
CA MET A 240 -9.45 6.21 -9.39
C MET A 240 -8.56 6.31 -8.16
N ARG A 241 -7.97 5.19 -7.76
CA ARG A 241 -6.91 5.11 -6.76
C ARG A 241 -5.65 4.58 -7.40
N LEU A 242 -4.53 5.11 -7.00
CA LEU A 242 -3.22 4.63 -7.41
C LEU A 242 -2.37 4.29 -6.19
N ILE A 243 -1.59 3.22 -6.30
CA ILE A 243 -0.54 2.84 -5.37
C ILE A 243 0.78 2.88 -6.13
N THR A 244 1.78 3.47 -5.51
CA THR A 244 3.16 3.45 -5.98
C THR A 244 4.06 2.78 -4.94
N VAL A 245 5.04 2.05 -5.41
CA VAL A 245 6.19 1.62 -4.59
C VAL A 245 7.44 2.11 -5.30
N VAL A 246 8.28 2.85 -4.58
CA VAL A 246 9.55 3.41 -5.05
C VAL A 246 10.64 2.94 -4.11
N ALA A 247 11.69 2.32 -4.64
CA ALA A 247 12.80 1.80 -3.85
C ALA A 247 14.16 2.16 -4.42
N GLY A 248 15.08 2.51 -3.53
CA GLY A 248 16.47 2.78 -3.88
C GLY A 248 16.75 4.17 -4.41
N SER A 249 15.94 5.18 -4.04
CA SER A 249 16.26 6.59 -4.33
C SER A 249 17.49 7.05 -3.55
N ASP A 250 18.28 7.94 -4.15
CA ASP A 250 19.50 8.50 -3.52
C ASP A 250 19.17 9.45 -2.36
N THR A 251 18.01 10.12 -2.42
CA THR A 251 17.59 11.07 -1.39
C THR A 251 16.11 10.91 -1.05
N ALA A 252 15.74 11.33 0.17
CA ALA A 252 14.33 11.36 0.57
C ALA A 252 13.49 12.24 -0.36
N ASN A 253 14.05 13.38 -0.82
CA ASN A 253 13.35 14.30 -1.72
C ASN A 253 13.08 13.64 -3.07
N ASN A 254 14.03 12.89 -3.62
CA ASN A 254 13.86 12.15 -4.87
C ASN A 254 12.77 11.10 -4.75
N SER A 255 12.72 10.33 -3.65
CA SER A 255 11.67 9.32 -3.47
C SER A 255 10.26 9.94 -3.49
N PHE A 256 10.06 11.13 -2.90
CA PHE A 256 8.79 11.85 -2.98
C PHE A 256 8.51 12.38 -4.39
N SER A 257 9.50 12.97 -5.05
CA SER A 257 9.34 13.52 -6.40
C SER A 257 9.06 12.44 -7.43
N ASP A 258 9.75 11.30 -7.36
CA ASP A 258 9.53 10.17 -8.26
C ASP A 258 8.16 9.52 -8.03
N THR A 259 7.73 9.42 -6.76
CA THR A 259 6.37 9.00 -6.43
C THR A 259 5.33 9.94 -7.05
N GLN A 260 5.50 11.28 -6.94
CA GLN A 260 4.59 12.24 -7.54
C GLN A 260 4.57 12.13 -9.08
N ARG A 261 5.74 11.96 -9.73
CA ARG A 261 5.82 11.77 -11.19
C ARG A 261 5.06 10.53 -11.65
N LEU A 262 5.14 9.42 -10.92
CA LEU A 262 4.38 8.20 -11.21
C LEU A 262 2.87 8.42 -11.02
N LEU A 263 2.45 9.02 -9.90
CA LEU A 263 1.04 9.31 -9.64
C LEU A 263 0.45 10.24 -10.71
N GLU A 264 1.14 11.35 -11.05
CA GLU A 264 0.70 12.26 -12.09
C GLU A 264 0.61 11.59 -13.46
N TYR A 265 1.56 10.72 -13.81
CA TYR A 265 1.49 9.94 -15.03
C TYR A 265 0.24 9.05 -15.06
N GLY A 266 -0.01 8.31 -13.97
CA GLY A 266 -1.18 7.44 -13.87
C GLY A 266 -2.50 8.21 -13.97
N PHE A 267 -2.68 9.27 -13.18
CA PHE A 267 -3.92 10.06 -13.21
C PHE A 267 -4.13 10.86 -14.50
N ARG A 268 -3.05 11.20 -15.20
CA ARG A 268 -3.15 11.95 -16.46
C ARG A 268 -3.55 11.09 -17.64
N PHE A 269 -3.07 9.86 -17.71
CA PHE A 269 -3.21 9.03 -18.91
C PHE A 269 -4.14 7.85 -18.73
N TYR A 270 -4.61 7.58 -17.51
CA TYR A 270 -5.50 6.48 -17.19
C TYR A 270 -6.71 6.96 -16.40
N ALA A 271 -7.81 6.23 -16.51
CA ALA A 271 -9.03 6.49 -15.76
C ALA A 271 -9.69 5.16 -15.37
N THR A 272 -10.17 5.08 -14.13
CA THR A 272 -11.01 3.95 -13.70
C THR A 272 -12.46 4.26 -14.04
N GLN A 273 -13.06 3.47 -14.91
CA GLN A 273 -14.47 3.58 -15.29
C GLN A 273 -15.24 2.42 -14.68
N LYS A 274 -16.40 2.74 -14.13
CA LYS A 274 -17.36 1.74 -13.68
C LYS A 274 -18.34 1.47 -14.81
N TYR A 275 -18.33 0.27 -15.38
CA TYR A 275 -19.25 -0.13 -16.42
C TYR A 275 -20.56 -0.69 -15.86
N PHE A 276 -20.48 -1.39 -14.73
CA PHE A 276 -21.63 -2.06 -14.11
C PHE A 276 -21.68 -1.75 -12.63
N ASP A 277 -22.90 -1.64 -12.09
CA ASP A 277 -23.12 -1.54 -10.65
C ASP A 277 -23.21 -2.95 -10.07
N ALA A 278 -22.66 -3.16 -8.86
CA ALA A 278 -22.86 -4.43 -8.16
C ALA A 278 -24.36 -4.65 -7.89
N ASP A 279 -24.77 -5.92 -7.87
CA ASP A 279 -26.12 -6.36 -7.54
C ASP A 279 -27.24 -5.85 -8.50
N LYS A 280 -26.86 -5.33 -9.67
CA LYS A 280 -27.82 -4.92 -10.68
C LYS A 280 -27.89 -5.96 -11.79
N GLU A 281 -29.09 -6.44 -12.08
CA GLU A 281 -29.33 -7.32 -13.22
C GLU A 281 -29.07 -6.58 -14.54
N TYR A 282 -28.17 -7.11 -15.37
CA TYR A 282 -27.87 -6.59 -16.71
C TYR A 282 -28.42 -7.44 -17.81
N THR A 283 -28.53 -8.76 -17.59
CA THR A 283 -29.08 -9.71 -18.54
C THR A 283 -29.46 -10.99 -17.83
N THR A 284 -30.17 -11.86 -18.55
CA THR A 284 -30.48 -13.22 -18.07
C THR A 284 -29.83 -14.26 -18.98
N ALA A 285 -29.37 -15.34 -18.41
CA ALA A 285 -28.91 -16.51 -19.15
C ALA A 285 -29.90 -17.69 -18.98
N LYS A 286 -30.16 -18.43 -20.07
CA LYS A 286 -30.99 -19.62 -20.02
C LYS A 286 -30.27 -20.76 -19.33
N VAL A 287 -30.96 -21.41 -18.40
CA VAL A 287 -30.45 -22.58 -17.66
C VAL A 287 -31.13 -23.83 -18.17
N TRP A 288 -30.33 -24.79 -18.63
CA TRP A 288 -30.83 -26.07 -19.12
C TRP A 288 -30.79 -27.10 -17.98
N GLY A 289 -31.94 -27.70 -17.64
CA GLY A 289 -32.05 -28.71 -16.59
C GLY A 289 -32.00 -28.14 -15.14
N GLY A 290 -32.14 -26.85 -14.96
CA GLY A 290 -32.25 -26.19 -13.65
C GLY A 290 -33.71 -26.10 -13.15
N LYS A 291 -33.89 -25.73 -11.85
CA LYS A 291 -35.25 -25.43 -11.31
C LYS A 291 -35.87 -24.18 -11.94
N ASN A 292 -35.06 -23.23 -12.37
CA ASN A 292 -35.47 -22.01 -13.06
C ASN A 292 -34.94 -22.05 -14.48
N ASP A 293 -35.74 -21.57 -15.43
CA ASP A 293 -35.36 -21.53 -16.86
C ASP A 293 -34.33 -20.45 -17.17
N ASN A 294 -34.19 -19.44 -16.29
CA ASN A 294 -33.26 -18.34 -16.46
C ASN A 294 -32.58 -18.00 -15.13
N ILE A 295 -31.35 -17.49 -15.21
CA ILE A 295 -30.58 -16.93 -14.12
C ILE A 295 -30.22 -15.49 -14.44
N SER A 296 -30.39 -14.57 -13.48
CA SER A 296 -29.93 -13.18 -13.58
C SER A 296 -28.39 -13.12 -13.55
N LEU A 297 -27.82 -12.34 -14.45
CA LEU A 297 -26.39 -12.02 -14.52
C LEU A 297 -26.21 -10.53 -14.27
N GLY A 298 -25.36 -10.19 -13.26
CA GLY A 298 -25.08 -8.82 -12.87
C GLY A 298 -23.71 -8.65 -12.24
#